data_21e74b36d053b17a17429d1ae47a3321
#
_entry.id   21e74b36d053b17a17429d1ae47a3321
#
_cell.length_a   1.000
_cell.length_b   1.000
_cell.length_c   1.000
_cell.angle_alpha   90.00
_cell.angle_beta   90.00
_cell.angle_gamma   90.00
#
_symmetry.space_group_name_H-M   'P 1'
#
loop_
_entity.id
_entity.type
_entity.pdbx_description
1 polymer ?
#
loop_
_entity_poly.entity_id
_entity_poly.type
_entity_poly.pdbx_seq_one_letter_code
_entity_poly.pdbx_strand_id
1 'polypeptide(L)'
;MANEQFVSRYRKYGEEQPYWKAGIFKIRLPFVHYKWSVPEMVQAVFMCATCLGAIPVLQEVLGVSYGVALSMVIINGFFYNLHVLLGDPVVPGWITPAIPIITAFLTDGYEMGPERTQALIAMQLILGLIFLVFGITGIGGKMVHLVPNSVKAGVLMGGGLAAIIGEMGETGRFWTYPISITVGVLVAYFCLFSPIWAN
;
A
#
# COMPACT_ATOMS: atom_id res chain seq x y z
N MET A 1 37.50 -1.60 -4.51
CA MET A 1 36.98 -2.96 -4.67
C MET A 1 35.47 -2.84 -4.99
N ALA A 2 35.18 -2.48 -6.22
CA ALA A 2 33.83 -2.46 -6.76
C ALA A 2 33.71 -3.70 -7.64
N ASN A 3 33.52 -4.84 -7.02
CA ASN A 3 33.50 -6.05 -7.80
C ASN A 3 32.44 -7.03 -7.27
N GLU A 4 31.71 -7.58 -8.22
CA GLU A 4 31.05 -8.88 -8.21
C GLU A 4 29.67 -9.00 -7.60
N GLN A 5 28.91 -7.93 -7.48
CA GLN A 5 27.51 -8.08 -7.08
C GLN A 5 26.52 -7.82 -8.20
N PHE A 6 26.93 -8.10 -9.44
CA PHE A 6 25.97 -8.20 -10.53
C PHE A 6 25.16 -9.48 -10.39
N VAL A 7 23.89 -9.30 -10.21
CA VAL A 7 22.80 -10.28 -10.31
C VAL A 7 23.25 -11.74 -10.19
N SER A 8 23.48 -12.22 -8.98
CA SER A 8 23.63 -13.66 -8.74
C SER A 8 22.35 -14.38 -9.17
N ARG A 9 22.46 -15.40 -10.01
CA ARG A 9 21.34 -16.25 -10.45
C ARG A 9 20.64 -16.98 -9.31
N TYR A 10 21.37 -17.20 -8.20
CA TYR A 10 20.89 -17.95 -7.05
C TYR A 10 21.27 -17.18 -5.79
N ARG A 11 20.28 -16.48 -5.20
CA ARG A 11 20.41 -15.93 -3.87
C ARG A 11 19.95 -16.95 -2.84
N LYS A 12 20.71 -17.07 -1.75
CA LYS A 12 20.22 -17.79 -0.57
C LYS A 12 19.11 -16.99 0.08
N TYR A 13 18.14 -17.68 0.66
CA TYR A 13 17.08 -17.04 1.43
C TYR A 13 17.69 -16.18 2.54
N GLY A 14 17.28 -14.93 2.63
CA GLY A 14 17.78 -13.97 3.63
C GLY A 14 19.01 -13.14 3.21
N GLU A 15 19.61 -13.41 2.06
CA GLU A 15 20.69 -12.55 1.56
C GLU A 15 20.14 -11.19 1.06
N GLU A 16 20.83 -10.10 1.45
CA GLU A 16 20.48 -8.76 0.98
C GLU A 16 20.76 -8.62 -0.53
N GLN A 17 19.87 -7.90 -1.21
CA GLN A 17 20.06 -7.62 -2.63
C GLN A 17 21.29 -6.75 -2.89
N PRO A 18 22.02 -6.95 -4.00
CA PRO A 18 23.11 -6.07 -4.40
C PRO A 18 22.65 -4.62 -4.48
N TYR A 19 23.54 -3.70 -4.13
CA TYR A 19 23.25 -2.27 -4.14
C TYR A 19 24.53 -1.45 -4.28
N TRP A 20 24.39 -0.21 -4.73
CA TRP A 20 25.44 0.80 -4.63
C TRP A 20 25.25 1.61 -3.36
N LYS A 21 26.27 1.70 -2.55
CA LYS A 21 26.24 2.50 -1.34
C LYS A 21 26.45 3.97 -1.67
N ALA A 22 25.45 4.82 -1.37
CA ALA A 22 25.52 6.27 -1.51
C ALA A 22 25.16 6.94 -0.16
N GLY A 23 26.16 7.11 0.69
CA GLY A 23 25.96 7.62 2.04
C GLY A 23 25.10 6.65 2.88
N ILE A 24 23.93 7.10 3.31
CA ILE A 24 22.95 6.31 4.06
C ILE A 24 22.03 5.48 3.14
N PHE A 25 22.00 5.78 1.84
CA PHE A 25 21.13 5.11 0.87
C PHE A 25 21.80 3.90 0.24
N LYS A 26 20.99 2.90 -0.06
CA LYS A 26 21.36 1.68 -0.79
C LYS A 26 20.69 1.70 -2.15
N ILE A 27 21.33 2.34 -3.13
CA ILE A 27 20.76 2.54 -4.45
C ILE A 27 20.69 1.21 -5.20
N ARG A 28 19.49 0.83 -5.64
CA ARG A 28 19.21 -0.35 -6.43
C ARG A 28 18.55 0.04 -7.74
N LEU A 29 19.22 -0.23 -8.84
CA LEU A 29 18.71 0.12 -10.17
C LEU A 29 18.12 -1.12 -10.86
N PRO A 30 16.99 -0.96 -11.56
CA PRO A 30 16.45 -1.98 -12.44
C PRO A 30 17.50 -2.42 -13.46
N PHE A 31 17.50 -3.69 -13.85
CA PHE A 31 18.41 -4.32 -14.80
C PHE A 31 19.90 -4.40 -14.36
N VAL A 32 20.29 -3.66 -13.34
CA VAL A 32 21.66 -3.70 -12.78
C VAL A 32 21.70 -4.58 -11.54
N HIS A 33 20.81 -4.35 -10.60
CA HIS A 33 20.76 -5.05 -9.31
C HIS A 33 19.58 -6.02 -9.21
N TYR A 34 18.57 -5.88 -10.07
CA TYR A 34 17.41 -6.76 -10.15
C TYR A 34 17.50 -7.64 -11.37
N LYS A 35 17.30 -8.95 -11.16
CA LYS A 35 17.14 -9.90 -12.25
C LYS A 35 15.75 -9.76 -12.84
N TRP A 36 15.67 -9.81 -14.15
CA TRP A 36 14.39 -9.89 -14.85
C TRP A 36 13.70 -11.23 -14.56
N SER A 37 12.48 -11.16 -14.06
CA SER A 37 11.64 -12.32 -13.74
C SER A 37 10.23 -12.06 -14.27
N VAL A 38 9.75 -12.96 -15.12
CA VAL A 38 8.41 -12.85 -15.71
C VAL A 38 7.31 -12.92 -14.64
N PRO A 39 7.35 -13.85 -13.65
CA PRO A 39 6.35 -13.89 -12.59
C PRO A 39 6.29 -12.59 -11.78
N GLU A 40 7.44 -12.01 -11.43
CA GLU A 40 7.50 -10.76 -10.67
C GLU A 40 6.99 -9.58 -11.48
N MET A 41 7.23 -9.56 -12.80
CA MET A 41 6.64 -8.55 -13.69
C MET A 41 5.14 -8.64 -13.77
N VAL A 42 4.60 -9.85 -13.94
CA VAL A 42 3.16 -10.08 -13.94
C VAL A 42 2.56 -9.60 -12.62
N GLN A 43 3.17 -9.93 -11.50
CA GLN A 43 2.75 -9.46 -10.19
C GLN A 43 2.80 -7.93 -10.09
N ALA A 44 3.85 -7.28 -10.60
CA ALA A 44 3.96 -5.81 -10.60
C ALA A 44 2.86 -5.16 -11.44
N VAL A 45 2.53 -5.72 -12.62
CA VAL A 45 1.41 -5.24 -13.45
C VAL A 45 0.08 -5.35 -12.70
N PHE A 46 -0.17 -6.49 -12.03
CA PHE A 46 -1.37 -6.66 -11.19
C PHE A 46 -1.41 -5.64 -10.04
N MET A 47 -0.29 -5.40 -9.38
CA MET A 47 -0.21 -4.39 -8.31
C MET A 47 -0.50 -2.98 -8.83
N CYS A 48 0.04 -2.60 -9.99
CA CYS A 48 -0.29 -1.32 -10.61
C CYS A 48 -1.78 -1.24 -10.99
N ALA A 49 -2.35 -2.31 -11.53
CA ALA A 49 -3.77 -2.36 -11.87
C ALA A 49 -4.67 -2.20 -10.62
N THR A 50 -4.31 -2.83 -9.50
CA THR A 50 -5.05 -2.67 -8.23
C THR A 50 -4.96 -1.24 -7.68
N CYS A 51 -3.84 -0.55 -7.86
CA CYS A 51 -3.72 0.86 -7.48
C CYS A 51 -4.70 1.77 -8.25
N LEU A 52 -4.99 1.46 -9.52
CA LEU A 52 -6.00 2.20 -10.30
C LEU A 52 -7.40 2.08 -9.72
N GLY A 53 -7.70 1.01 -8.97
CA GLY A 53 -8.96 0.86 -8.25
C GLY A 53 -9.21 1.93 -7.18
N ALA A 54 -8.20 2.69 -6.78
CA ALA A 54 -8.37 3.84 -5.90
C ALA A 54 -9.01 5.06 -6.60
N ILE A 55 -8.96 5.14 -7.93
CA ILE A 55 -9.50 6.29 -8.68
C ILE A 55 -10.98 6.50 -8.40
N PRO A 56 -11.86 5.49 -8.56
CA PRO A 56 -13.28 5.66 -8.24
C PRO A 56 -13.51 6.11 -6.79
N VAL A 57 -12.78 5.52 -5.83
CA VAL A 57 -12.89 5.89 -4.41
C VAL A 57 -12.54 7.36 -4.20
N LEU A 58 -11.46 7.84 -4.81
CA LEU A 58 -11.07 9.26 -4.71
C LEU A 58 -12.12 10.18 -5.33
N GLN A 59 -12.70 9.80 -6.46
CA GLN A 59 -13.77 10.58 -7.09
C GLN A 59 -15.04 10.61 -6.23
N GLU A 60 -15.46 9.47 -5.71
CA GLU A 60 -16.67 9.34 -4.89
C GLU A 60 -16.54 10.00 -3.51
N VAL A 61 -15.38 9.87 -2.87
CA VAL A 61 -15.15 10.40 -1.51
C VAL A 61 -14.79 11.89 -1.53
N LEU A 62 -13.88 12.29 -2.42
CA LEU A 62 -13.35 13.66 -2.44
C LEU A 62 -14.03 14.56 -3.46
N GLY A 63 -14.80 14.01 -4.41
CA GLY A 63 -15.42 14.76 -5.49
C GLY A 63 -14.40 15.33 -6.51
N VAL A 64 -13.18 14.76 -6.57
CA VAL A 64 -12.15 15.22 -7.50
C VAL A 64 -12.37 14.68 -8.91
N SER A 65 -11.86 15.39 -9.91
CA SER A 65 -11.94 14.92 -11.30
C SER A 65 -11.06 13.69 -11.52
N TYR A 66 -11.39 12.91 -12.56
CA TYR A 66 -10.61 11.73 -12.95
C TYR A 66 -9.11 12.04 -13.15
N GLY A 67 -8.79 13.16 -13.80
CA GLY A 67 -7.40 13.56 -14.03
C GLY A 67 -6.63 13.83 -12.74
N VAL A 68 -7.27 14.44 -11.74
CA VAL A 68 -6.69 14.66 -10.42
C VAL A 68 -6.49 13.33 -9.69
N ALA A 69 -7.51 12.49 -9.65
CA ALA A 69 -7.43 11.17 -9.01
C ALA A 69 -6.34 10.29 -9.66
N LEU A 70 -6.25 10.28 -10.98
CA LEU A 70 -5.20 9.57 -11.71
C LEU A 70 -3.80 10.10 -11.36
N SER A 71 -3.63 11.42 -11.30
CA SER A 71 -2.36 12.04 -10.90
C SER A 71 -1.94 11.64 -9.49
N MET A 72 -2.88 11.61 -8.54
CA MET A 72 -2.62 11.15 -7.17
C MET A 72 -2.15 9.69 -7.15
N VAL A 73 -2.78 8.82 -7.93
CA VAL A 73 -2.39 7.40 -8.02
C VAL A 73 -1.02 7.23 -8.66
N ILE A 74 -0.70 7.98 -9.71
CA ILE A 74 0.62 7.95 -10.37
C ILE A 74 1.72 8.41 -9.41
N ILE A 75 1.51 9.51 -8.70
CA ILE A 75 2.46 10.02 -7.71
C ILE A 75 2.67 8.99 -6.59
N ASN A 76 1.60 8.40 -6.09
CA ASN A 76 1.68 7.34 -5.09
C ASN A 76 2.49 6.14 -5.63
N GLY A 77 2.25 5.70 -6.85
CA GLY A 77 3.00 4.62 -7.51
C GLY A 77 4.49 4.94 -7.66
N PHE A 78 4.83 6.21 -7.94
CA PHE A 78 6.21 6.66 -7.95
C PHE A 78 6.88 6.52 -6.58
N PHE A 79 6.22 6.95 -5.51
CA PHE A 79 6.74 6.80 -4.15
C PHE A 79 6.88 5.34 -3.72
N TYR A 80 5.98 4.46 -4.16
CA TYR A 80 6.11 3.01 -3.94
C TYR A 80 7.41 2.43 -4.51
N ASN A 81 7.86 2.93 -5.64
CA ASN A 81 9.11 2.48 -6.24
C ASN A 81 10.34 3.10 -5.58
N LEU A 82 10.21 4.31 -5.06
CA LEU A 82 11.34 5.05 -4.51
C LEU A 82 11.99 4.34 -3.32
N HIS A 83 11.20 3.75 -2.41
CA HIS A 83 11.75 3.03 -1.25
C HIS A 83 12.58 1.81 -1.67
N VAL A 84 12.17 1.11 -2.72
CA VAL A 84 12.91 -0.04 -3.26
C VAL A 84 14.23 0.39 -3.87
N LEU A 85 14.22 1.49 -4.63
CA LEU A 85 15.41 2.07 -5.26
C LEU A 85 16.42 2.59 -4.22
N LEU A 86 15.94 3.20 -3.15
CA LEU A 86 16.80 3.80 -2.10
C LEU A 86 17.13 2.83 -0.97
N GLY A 87 16.51 1.66 -0.93
CA GLY A 87 16.71 0.67 0.12
C GLY A 87 16.13 1.08 1.47
N ASP A 88 15.10 1.93 1.46
CA ASP A 88 14.35 2.29 2.64
C ASP A 88 13.51 1.07 3.09
N PRO A 89 13.53 0.68 4.37
CA PRO A 89 12.71 -0.41 4.89
C PRO A 89 11.21 -0.04 5.01
N VAL A 90 10.87 1.22 4.87
CA VAL A 90 9.48 1.72 4.99
C VAL A 90 8.88 1.91 3.60
N VAL A 91 7.74 1.28 3.37
CA VAL A 91 6.98 1.43 2.13
C VAL A 91 6.07 2.66 2.25
N PRO A 92 6.34 3.76 1.56
CA PRO A 92 5.42 4.89 1.51
C PRO A 92 4.23 4.52 0.63
N GLY A 93 3.03 4.77 1.10
CA GLY A 93 1.83 4.52 0.30
C GLY A 93 0.56 4.42 1.12
N TRP A 94 -0.46 3.87 0.52
CA TRP A 94 -1.79 3.77 1.09
C TRP A 94 -1.82 2.76 2.23
N ILE A 95 -2.35 3.17 3.36
CA ILE A 95 -2.62 2.26 4.48
C ILE A 95 -3.98 1.61 4.21
N THR A 96 -4.00 0.54 3.43
CA THR A 96 -5.24 -0.12 2.97
C THR A 96 -6.23 -0.42 4.10
N PRO A 97 -5.84 -0.96 5.27
CA PRO A 97 -6.77 -1.18 6.38
C PRO A 97 -7.38 0.10 6.97
N ALA A 98 -6.76 1.25 6.75
CA ALA A 98 -7.26 2.52 7.24
C ALA A 98 -8.24 3.21 6.26
N ILE A 99 -8.28 2.78 5.00
CA ILE A 99 -9.14 3.40 3.97
C ILE A 99 -10.60 3.45 4.42
N PRO A 100 -11.24 2.37 4.91
CA PRO A 100 -12.65 2.43 5.34
C PRO A 100 -12.87 3.42 6.48
N ILE A 101 -11.95 3.48 7.43
CA ILE A 101 -12.01 4.37 8.59
C ILE A 101 -11.88 5.84 8.14
N ILE A 102 -10.91 6.10 7.27
CA ILE A 102 -10.67 7.44 6.70
C ILE A 102 -11.86 7.88 5.86
N THR A 103 -12.41 6.98 5.05
CA THR A 103 -13.59 7.26 4.23
C THR A 103 -14.77 7.62 5.11
N ALA A 104 -15.10 6.82 6.12
CA ALA A 104 -16.17 7.13 7.07
C ALA A 104 -15.95 8.48 7.76
N PHE A 105 -14.77 8.76 8.26
CA PHE A 105 -14.44 10.04 8.88
C PHE A 105 -14.66 11.23 7.95
N LEU A 106 -14.29 11.09 6.67
CA LEU A 106 -14.46 12.17 5.69
C LEU A 106 -15.92 12.34 5.26
N THR A 107 -16.65 11.23 5.09
CA THR A 107 -18.06 11.30 4.64
C THR A 107 -19.01 11.78 5.72
N ASP A 108 -18.76 11.41 6.96
CA ASP A 108 -19.64 11.77 8.08
C ASP A 108 -19.35 13.17 8.63
N GLY A 109 -18.08 13.63 8.53
CA GLY A 109 -17.64 14.87 9.15
C GLY A 109 -17.57 16.09 8.24
N TYR A 110 -17.53 15.92 6.91
CA TYR A 110 -17.23 17.02 5.97
C TYR A 110 -18.07 16.96 4.71
N GLU A 111 -18.35 18.12 4.12
CA GLU A 111 -19.05 18.19 2.83
C GLU A 111 -18.13 17.77 1.68
N MET A 112 -18.73 17.15 0.64
CA MET A 112 -17.98 16.71 -0.53
C MET A 112 -17.32 17.88 -1.25
N GLY A 113 -16.03 17.70 -1.60
CA GLY A 113 -15.28 18.68 -2.38
C GLY A 113 -14.04 19.20 -1.66
N PRO A 114 -13.75 20.52 -1.71
CA PRO A 114 -12.53 21.10 -1.16
C PRO A 114 -12.35 20.84 0.34
N GLU A 115 -13.44 20.83 1.10
CA GLU A 115 -13.41 20.62 2.54
C GLU A 115 -12.91 19.21 2.91
N ARG A 116 -13.43 18.18 2.29
CA ARG A 116 -12.94 16.79 2.47
C ARG A 116 -11.48 16.64 2.06
N THR A 117 -11.09 17.30 0.97
CA THR A 117 -9.71 17.26 0.49
C THR A 117 -8.78 17.93 1.49
N GLN A 118 -9.16 19.08 2.05
CA GLN A 118 -8.38 19.76 3.10
C GLN A 118 -8.30 18.91 4.37
N ALA A 119 -9.39 18.31 4.80
CA ALA A 119 -9.42 17.43 5.97
C ALA A 119 -8.50 16.21 5.77
N LEU A 120 -8.52 15.59 4.58
CA LEU A 120 -7.61 14.50 4.23
C LEU A 120 -6.14 14.94 4.28
N ILE A 121 -5.81 16.08 3.69
CA ILE A 121 -4.45 16.63 3.70
C ILE A 121 -4.00 16.93 5.13
N ALA A 122 -4.85 17.57 5.94
CA ALA A 122 -4.54 17.88 7.33
C ALA A 122 -4.27 16.61 8.13
N MET A 123 -5.09 15.58 7.97
CA MET A 123 -4.89 14.28 8.61
C MET A 123 -3.56 13.62 8.19
N GLN A 124 -3.23 13.66 6.89
CA GLN A 124 -1.97 13.11 6.39
C GLN A 124 -0.76 13.86 6.93
N LEU A 125 -0.83 15.20 7.04
CA LEU A 125 0.24 16.02 7.63
C LEU A 125 0.43 15.70 9.11
N ILE A 126 -0.65 15.55 9.87
CA ILE A 126 -0.59 15.16 11.29
C ILE A 126 0.06 13.77 11.42
N LEU A 127 -0.38 12.79 10.64
CA LEU A 127 0.22 11.46 10.65
C LEU A 127 1.70 11.50 10.25
N GLY A 128 2.05 12.26 9.21
CA GLY A 128 3.43 12.46 8.79
C GLY A 128 4.29 13.07 9.90
N LEU A 129 3.78 14.06 10.62
CA LEU A 129 4.46 14.67 11.75
C LEU A 129 4.65 13.67 12.90
N ILE A 130 3.64 12.86 13.22
CA ILE A 130 3.75 11.80 14.24
C ILE A 130 4.84 10.81 13.85
N PHE A 131 4.85 10.33 12.61
CA PHE A 131 5.88 9.40 12.14
C PHE A 131 7.28 10.03 12.13
N LEU A 132 7.38 11.30 11.78
CA LEU A 132 8.65 12.03 11.83
C LEU A 132 9.19 12.09 13.28
N VAL A 133 8.33 12.44 14.25
CA VAL A 133 8.70 12.46 15.66
C VAL A 133 9.10 11.06 16.14
N PHE A 134 8.36 10.02 15.76
CA PHE A 134 8.69 8.64 16.09
C PHE A 134 10.03 8.18 15.48
N GLY A 135 10.32 8.62 14.25
CA GLY A 135 11.58 8.35 13.59
C GLY A 135 12.77 9.02 14.27
N ILE A 136 12.66 10.32 14.57
CA ILE A 136 13.75 11.10 15.20
C ILE A 136 14.00 10.61 16.64
N THR A 137 12.95 10.32 17.40
CA THR A 137 13.06 9.92 18.81
C THR A 137 13.34 8.43 19.00
N GLY A 138 13.16 7.60 17.96
CA GLY A 138 13.27 6.14 18.06
C GLY A 138 12.16 5.48 18.89
N ILE A 139 11.15 6.26 19.32
CA ILE A 139 10.01 5.74 20.10
C ILE A 139 9.18 4.76 19.28
N GLY A 140 9.13 4.91 17.95
CA GLY A 140 8.35 4.04 17.07
C GLY A 140 8.65 2.55 17.26
N GLY A 141 9.93 2.18 17.39
CA GLY A 141 10.33 0.80 17.67
C GLY A 141 9.79 0.29 19.01
N LYS A 142 9.82 1.13 20.06
CA LYS A 142 9.28 0.78 21.38
C LYS A 142 7.76 0.63 21.35
N MET A 143 7.07 1.49 20.63
CA MET A 143 5.60 1.44 20.46
C MET A 143 5.15 0.14 19.79
N VAL A 144 5.88 -0.34 18.78
CA VAL A 144 5.56 -1.62 18.09
C VAL A 144 5.61 -2.79 19.07
N HIS A 145 6.56 -2.79 20.01
CA HIS A 145 6.66 -3.83 21.05
C HIS A 145 5.65 -3.66 22.19
N LEU A 146 5.24 -2.43 22.48
CA LEU A 146 4.26 -2.13 23.54
C LEU A 146 2.84 -2.58 23.17
N VAL A 147 2.48 -2.51 21.87
CA VAL A 147 1.14 -2.87 21.41
C VAL A 147 1.00 -4.40 21.35
N PRO A 148 0.12 -5.02 22.13
CA PRO A 148 -0.12 -6.47 22.10
C PRO A 148 -0.57 -6.96 20.73
N ASN A 149 -0.20 -8.19 20.38
CA ASN A 149 -0.59 -8.79 19.10
C ASN A 149 -2.11 -8.92 18.94
N SER A 150 -2.84 -9.13 20.05
CA SER A 150 -4.31 -9.15 20.04
C SER A 150 -4.91 -7.82 19.59
N VAL A 151 -4.32 -6.68 20.00
CA VAL A 151 -4.78 -5.36 19.56
C VAL A 151 -4.48 -5.16 18.08
N LYS A 152 -3.27 -5.54 17.62
CA LYS A 152 -2.90 -5.48 16.20
C LYS A 152 -3.86 -6.32 15.34
N ALA A 153 -4.15 -7.54 15.77
CA ALA A 153 -5.09 -8.43 15.09
C ALA A 153 -6.51 -7.85 15.07
N GLY A 154 -6.96 -7.28 16.21
CA GLY A 154 -8.27 -6.63 16.32
C GLY A 154 -8.43 -5.46 15.35
N VAL A 155 -7.41 -4.60 15.24
CA VAL A 155 -7.42 -3.46 14.31
C VAL A 155 -7.49 -3.94 12.86
N LEU A 156 -6.68 -4.94 12.49
CA LEU A 156 -6.70 -5.50 11.14
C LEU A 156 -8.04 -6.15 10.80
N MET A 157 -8.59 -6.93 11.73
CA MET A 157 -9.89 -7.58 11.56
C MET A 157 -11.02 -6.56 11.49
N GLY A 158 -10.99 -5.53 12.34
CA GLY A 158 -11.97 -4.44 12.31
C GLY A 158 -11.94 -3.67 10.99
N GLY A 159 -10.75 -3.35 10.47
CA GLY A 159 -10.59 -2.72 9.16
C GLY A 159 -11.10 -3.60 8.02
N GLY A 160 -10.81 -4.90 8.06
CA GLY A 160 -11.32 -5.87 7.08
C GLY A 160 -12.85 -6.00 7.10
N LEU A 161 -13.45 -6.10 8.28
CA LEU A 161 -14.91 -6.12 8.45
C LEU A 161 -15.56 -4.82 7.97
N ALA A 162 -14.99 -3.67 8.31
CA ALA A 162 -15.48 -2.37 7.85
C ALA A 162 -15.45 -2.26 6.32
N ALA A 163 -14.40 -2.78 5.67
CA ALA A 163 -14.33 -2.84 4.22
C ALA A 163 -15.42 -3.74 3.61
N ILE A 164 -15.64 -4.92 4.17
CA ILE A 164 -16.69 -5.84 3.71
C ILE A 164 -18.08 -5.20 3.87
N ILE A 165 -18.36 -4.61 5.03
CA ILE A 165 -19.65 -3.95 5.31
C ILE A 165 -19.84 -2.77 4.34
N GLY A 166 -18.81 -1.96 4.10
CA GLY A 166 -18.88 -0.85 3.15
C GLY A 166 -19.16 -1.29 1.71
N GLU A 167 -18.49 -2.37 1.25
CA GLU A 167 -18.69 -2.89 -0.11
C GLU A 167 -20.04 -3.62 -0.31
N MET A 168 -20.59 -4.21 0.74
CA MET A 168 -21.87 -4.93 0.72
C MET A 168 -23.06 -4.06 1.15
N GLY A 169 -22.83 -2.86 1.67
CA GLY A 169 -23.87 -1.89 2.03
C GLY A 169 -24.70 -1.43 0.83
N GLU A 170 -25.77 -0.69 1.07
CA GLU A 170 -26.72 -0.26 0.03
C GLU A 170 -26.06 0.53 -1.10
N THR A 171 -25.02 1.30 -0.79
CA THR A 171 -24.22 2.09 -1.74
C THR A 171 -22.94 1.39 -2.18
N GLY A 172 -22.74 0.15 -1.73
CA GLY A 172 -21.50 -0.60 -1.99
C GLY A 172 -21.39 -1.08 -3.43
N ARG A 173 -20.16 -1.22 -3.88
CA ARG A 173 -19.84 -1.65 -5.26
C ARG A 173 -20.28 -3.08 -5.57
N PHE A 174 -20.56 -3.91 -4.55
CA PHE A 174 -21.06 -5.27 -4.75
C PHE A 174 -22.34 -5.28 -5.58
N TRP A 175 -23.25 -4.35 -5.36
CA TRP A 175 -24.51 -4.27 -6.09
C TRP A 175 -24.36 -3.75 -7.53
N THR A 176 -23.33 -2.94 -7.76
CA THR A 176 -23.02 -2.43 -9.11
C THR A 176 -22.22 -3.45 -9.95
N TYR A 177 -21.31 -4.20 -9.31
CA TYR A 177 -20.42 -5.15 -9.99
C TYR A 177 -20.38 -6.53 -9.32
N PRO A 178 -21.53 -7.21 -9.15
CA PRO A 178 -21.61 -8.43 -8.33
C PRO A 178 -20.74 -9.56 -8.87
N ILE A 179 -20.71 -9.75 -10.19
CA ILE A 179 -19.91 -10.81 -10.82
C ILE A 179 -18.41 -10.57 -10.60
N SER A 180 -17.95 -9.36 -10.86
CA SER A 180 -16.51 -9.03 -10.74
C SER A 180 -16.01 -9.19 -9.30
N ILE A 181 -16.80 -8.73 -8.33
CA ILE A 181 -16.42 -8.85 -6.91
C ILE A 181 -16.46 -10.31 -6.46
N THR A 182 -17.50 -11.06 -6.84
CA THR A 182 -17.59 -12.49 -6.50
C THR A 182 -16.41 -13.29 -7.08
N VAL A 183 -16.10 -13.06 -8.35
CA VAL A 183 -14.93 -13.72 -8.99
C VAL A 183 -13.63 -13.31 -8.29
N GLY A 184 -13.46 -12.02 -7.98
CA GLY A 184 -12.29 -11.51 -7.25
C GLY A 184 -12.12 -12.17 -5.88
N VAL A 185 -13.20 -12.30 -5.11
CA VAL A 185 -13.19 -12.96 -3.79
C VAL A 185 -12.84 -14.44 -3.93
N LEU A 186 -13.43 -15.17 -4.90
CA LEU A 186 -13.14 -16.58 -5.12
C LEU A 186 -11.67 -16.78 -5.54
N VAL A 187 -11.14 -15.96 -6.42
CA VAL A 187 -9.72 -16.02 -6.83
C VAL A 187 -8.81 -15.70 -5.65
N ALA A 188 -9.12 -14.66 -4.87
CA ALA A 188 -8.33 -14.31 -3.68
C ALA A 188 -8.34 -15.46 -2.64
N TYR A 189 -9.51 -16.03 -2.37
CA TYR A 189 -9.65 -17.19 -1.49
C TYR A 189 -8.82 -18.38 -1.99
N PHE A 190 -8.91 -18.69 -3.27
CA PHE A 190 -8.12 -19.77 -3.88
C PHE A 190 -6.62 -19.50 -3.76
N CYS A 191 -6.17 -18.29 -4.05
CA CYS A 191 -4.74 -17.91 -3.95
C CYS A 191 -4.22 -17.98 -2.52
N LEU A 192 -5.03 -17.59 -1.51
CA LEU A 192 -4.62 -17.55 -0.12
C LEU A 192 -4.60 -18.93 0.56
N PHE A 193 -5.56 -19.81 0.19
CA PHE A 193 -5.78 -21.06 0.90
C PHE A 193 -5.47 -22.31 0.09
N SER A 194 -5.14 -22.19 -1.20
CA SER A 194 -4.78 -23.33 -2.03
C SER A 194 -3.38 -23.84 -1.69
N PRO A 195 -3.22 -25.14 -1.41
CA PRO A 195 -1.92 -25.76 -1.19
C PRO A 195 -1.01 -25.75 -2.44
N ILE A 196 -1.56 -25.45 -3.61
CA ILE A 196 -0.80 -25.38 -4.87
C ILE A 196 0.28 -24.29 -4.82
N TRP A 197 0.04 -23.24 -4.06
CA TRP A 197 0.96 -22.09 -3.93
C TRP A 197 1.87 -22.16 -2.69
N ALA A 198 1.70 -23.21 -1.86
CA ALA A 198 2.45 -23.36 -0.62
C ALA A 198 3.83 -24.02 -0.78
N ASN A 199 4.25 -24.34 -2.02
CA ASN A 199 5.54 -24.96 -2.35
C ASN A 199 6.50 -24.01 -3.04
#